data_5b787f399d86c038046a1cde505d7bb1
#
_entry.id   5b787f399d86c038046a1cde505d7bb1
#
_cell.length_a   1.000
_cell.length_b   1.000
_cell.length_c   1.000
_cell.angle_alpha   90.00
_cell.angle_beta   90.00
_cell.angle_gamma   90.00
#
_symmetry.space_group_name_H-M   'P 1'
#
loop_
_entity.id
_entity.type
_entity.pdbx_description
1 polymer ?
#
loop_
_entity_poly.entity_id
_entity_poly.type
_entity_poly.pdbx_seq_one_letter_code
_entity_poly.pdbx_strand_id
1 'polypeptide(L)'
;MDSKAQLTVDIIAKAAERKISIVNAAKLLNKSRRTIERYLQKYQKVGIQFVVHKNRGKPPANKISDAVKRAVQALIKEKYFDVNLAHLRELLDDNEQIQVKRETLRSWAHEIHHVKRAKRRRTQARKRRERMESPGLLLQMDGSPHRWFGDEKSCLIAMIDDATSEIHAEFFKSETTLGCLKVLRDYIDLKGLFKALYVDRAGIFGGPKRCNFSQMQRACNELGIEIIFANSPQGKGRIERSFDTFQDRLIPELRLNKIKDMDSANRYLQDVFIPSFWHNHIEVMSRNDISEFTTVPEHINLDDVCVLKEYRKIRNDHTFSYGNKFYLIESPLKHAIAKQKIEIRKCHDEGFIACFAGRQLTVSEVIEPTKPAMADLEIQKKIDAIELAEKLQNVTEAARISGCSRETIYKNRRLLKEKGPQALKRTFRQGHHHKNRTDKAIEDVVIAFSLENPHLGQAQISAHLETNYQIELSPNGVRNVWLRENMNTSALRVQRSKLLLEVA
;
A
#
# COMPACT_ATOMS: atom_id res chain seq x y z
N MET A 1 41.81 -0.69 -43.72
CA MET A 1 40.83 -1.34 -44.63
C MET A 1 40.34 -2.60 -43.93
N ASP A 2 39.05 -2.97 -44.10
CA ASP A 2 38.61 -4.29 -43.67
C ASP A 2 39.06 -5.38 -44.69
N SER A 3 39.01 -6.65 -44.28
CA SER A 3 39.47 -7.78 -45.11
C SER A 3 38.74 -7.88 -46.48
N LYS A 4 37.47 -7.46 -46.56
CA LYS A 4 36.70 -7.42 -47.81
C LYS A 4 37.15 -6.31 -48.74
N ALA A 5 37.47 -5.15 -48.19
CA ALA A 5 37.99 -4.03 -48.98
C ALA A 5 39.38 -4.36 -49.54
N GLN A 6 40.24 -5.00 -48.74
CA GLN A 6 41.55 -5.45 -49.16
C GLN A 6 41.43 -6.45 -50.31
N LEU A 7 40.62 -7.49 -50.14
CA LEU A 7 40.40 -8.49 -51.22
C LEU A 7 39.81 -7.82 -52.48
N THR A 8 38.95 -6.83 -52.35
CA THR A 8 38.42 -6.11 -53.52
C THR A 8 39.51 -5.32 -54.25
N VAL A 9 40.37 -4.65 -53.47
CA VAL A 9 41.53 -3.94 -54.08
C VAL A 9 42.43 -4.88 -54.83
N ASP A 10 42.82 -6.02 -54.22
CA ASP A 10 43.72 -6.99 -54.79
C ASP A 10 43.22 -7.60 -56.13
N ILE A 11 41.91 -7.94 -56.15
CA ILE A 11 41.29 -8.49 -57.35
C ILE A 11 41.18 -7.44 -58.47
N ILE A 12 40.77 -6.20 -58.10
CA ILE A 12 40.68 -5.12 -59.12
C ILE A 12 42.03 -4.69 -59.62
N ALA A 13 43.06 -4.65 -58.78
CA ALA A 13 44.44 -4.41 -59.23
C ALA A 13 44.90 -5.47 -60.23
N LYS A 14 44.71 -6.77 -59.95
CA LYS A 14 45.00 -7.87 -60.86
C LYS A 14 44.23 -7.79 -62.18
N ALA A 15 42.95 -7.33 -62.09
CA ALA A 15 42.15 -7.13 -63.29
C ALA A 15 42.64 -5.93 -64.15
N ALA A 16 43.09 -4.85 -63.47
CA ALA A 16 43.68 -3.69 -64.14
C ALA A 16 45.02 -4.06 -64.84
N GLU A 17 45.81 -4.93 -64.23
CA GLU A 17 47.06 -5.49 -64.81
C GLU A 17 46.84 -6.58 -65.91
N ARG A 18 45.54 -6.84 -66.21
CA ARG A 18 45.13 -7.93 -67.15
C ARG A 18 45.55 -9.35 -66.72
N LYS A 19 45.91 -9.56 -65.45
CA LYS A 19 46.27 -10.88 -64.91
C LYS A 19 45.01 -11.76 -64.67
N ILE A 20 43.86 -11.18 -64.55
CA ILE A 20 42.56 -11.86 -64.49
C ILE A 20 41.54 -11.16 -65.40
N SER A 21 40.65 -11.94 -66.00
CA SER A 21 39.58 -11.36 -66.82
C SER A 21 38.49 -10.65 -65.93
N ILE A 22 37.81 -9.67 -66.53
CA ILE A 22 36.69 -8.95 -65.87
C ILE A 22 35.59 -9.93 -65.42
N VAL A 23 35.34 -10.98 -66.18
CA VAL A 23 34.36 -12.03 -65.88
C VAL A 23 34.76 -12.81 -64.60
N ASN A 24 36.04 -13.19 -64.52
CA ASN A 24 36.60 -13.90 -63.37
C ASN A 24 36.64 -12.99 -62.13
N ALA A 25 36.99 -11.72 -62.26
CA ALA A 25 36.93 -10.75 -61.16
C ALA A 25 35.45 -10.56 -60.65
N ALA A 26 34.51 -10.58 -61.57
CA ALA A 26 33.10 -10.53 -61.25
C ALA A 26 32.60 -11.73 -60.38
N LYS A 27 33.04 -12.95 -60.82
CA LYS A 27 32.77 -14.19 -60.07
C LYS A 27 33.44 -14.18 -58.68
N LEU A 28 34.73 -13.83 -58.59
CA LEU A 28 35.47 -13.81 -57.33
C LEU A 28 34.91 -12.80 -56.32
N LEU A 29 34.41 -11.65 -56.75
CA LEU A 29 33.85 -10.62 -55.89
C LEU A 29 32.34 -10.74 -55.72
N ASN A 30 31.73 -11.73 -56.38
CA ASN A 30 30.28 -11.88 -56.42
C ASN A 30 29.53 -10.57 -56.80
N LYS A 31 30.02 -9.95 -57.91
CA LYS A 31 29.48 -8.68 -58.44
C LYS A 31 29.19 -8.81 -59.92
N SER A 32 28.32 -7.94 -60.43
CA SER A 32 28.05 -7.87 -61.85
C SER A 32 29.31 -7.37 -62.63
N ARG A 33 29.46 -7.80 -63.90
CA ARG A 33 30.52 -7.32 -64.83
C ARG A 33 30.56 -5.80 -64.86
N ARG A 34 29.40 -5.13 -64.99
CA ARG A 34 29.27 -3.66 -65.00
C ARG A 34 29.82 -3.01 -63.73
N THR A 35 29.67 -3.69 -62.56
CA THR A 35 30.22 -3.19 -61.29
C THR A 35 31.74 -3.26 -61.31
N ILE A 36 32.35 -4.32 -61.90
CA ILE A 36 33.78 -4.45 -61.99
C ILE A 36 34.34 -3.42 -62.94
N GLU A 37 33.77 -3.23 -64.15
CA GLU A 37 34.13 -2.17 -65.06
C GLU A 37 34.10 -0.78 -64.39
N ARG A 38 33.08 -0.48 -63.61
CA ARG A 38 33.02 0.77 -62.86
C ARG A 38 34.08 0.84 -61.73
N TYR A 39 34.45 -0.27 -61.14
CA TYR A 39 35.54 -0.32 -60.15
C TYR A 39 36.86 -0.10 -60.81
N LEU A 40 37.17 -0.68 -62.04
CA LEU A 40 38.33 -0.46 -62.78
C LEU A 40 38.52 1.01 -63.21
N GLN A 41 37.47 1.60 -63.75
CA GLN A 41 37.49 3.04 -64.08
C GLN A 41 37.78 3.92 -62.85
N LYS A 42 37.22 3.59 -61.69
CA LYS A 42 37.51 4.29 -60.43
C LYS A 42 38.93 4.04 -59.95
N TYR A 43 39.42 2.78 -60.04
CA TYR A 43 40.76 2.42 -59.63
C TYR A 43 41.80 3.19 -60.46
N GLN A 44 41.62 3.32 -61.81
CA GLN A 44 42.46 4.12 -62.69
C GLN A 44 42.45 5.61 -62.31
N LYS A 45 41.32 6.17 -61.79
CA LYS A 45 41.20 7.60 -61.42
C LYS A 45 41.76 7.92 -60.06
N VAL A 46 41.48 7.10 -59.05
CA VAL A 46 41.74 7.42 -57.63
C VAL A 46 42.54 6.35 -56.88
N GLY A 47 43.11 5.36 -57.61
CA GLY A 47 43.87 4.29 -56.99
C GLY A 47 43.10 3.45 -56.03
N ILE A 48 43.77 2.94 -55.01
CA ILE A 48 43.17 2.06 -53.94
C ILE A 48 42.06 2.71 -53.15
N GLN A 49 41.89 4.04 -53.18
CA GLN A 49 40.86 4.75 -52.47
C GLN A 49 39.46 4.51 -53.04
N PHE A 50 39.32 3.86 -54.20
CA PHE A 50 38.01 3.59 -54.81
C PHE A 50 37.11 2.71 -53.95
N VAL A 51 37.68 1.87 -53.06
CA VAL A 51 36.97 0.99 -52.13
C VAL A 51 36.44 1.75 -50.94
N VAL A 52 36.96 2.94 -50.65
CA VAL A 52 36.48 3.76 -49.55
C VAL A 52 35.15 4.42 -49.94
N HIS A 53 34.09 4.08 -49.23
CA HIS A 53 32.81 4.68 -49.51
C HIS A 53 32.84 6.19 -49.27
N LYS A 54 32.36 7.00 -50.23
CA LYS A 54 32.40 8.47 -50.17
C LYS A 54 31.73 9.08 -48.93
N ASN A 55 30.83 8.33 -48.27
CA ASN A 55 30.16 8.76 -47.06
C ASN A 55 30.86 8.31 -45.78
N ARG A 56 31.99 7.61 -45.87
CA ARG A 56 32.78 7.21 -44.68
C ARG A 56 33.31 8.48 -43.99
N GLY A 57 33.00 8.63 -42.74
CA GLY A 57 33.38 9.81 -41.95
C GLY A 57 32.47 11.02 -42.11
N LYS A 58 31.49 11.00 -43.03
CA LYS A 58 30.49 12.07 -43.11
C LYS A 58 29.34 11.77 -42.15
N PRO A 59 28.91 12.75 -41.35
CA PRO A 59 27.72 12.59 -40.54
C PRO A 59 26.49 12.38 -41.45
N PRO A 60 25.51 11.54 -41.05
CA PRO A 60 24.24 11.39 -41.78
C PRO A 60 23.53 12.76 -41.89
N ALA A 61 22.83 13.01 -43.00
CA ALA A 61 22.12 14.28 -43.23
C ALA A 61 21.10 14.60 -42.14
N ASN A 62 20.54 13.56 -41.51
CA ASN A 62 19.55 13.66 -40.41
C ASN A 62 20.20 13.47 -39.02
N LYS A 63 21.53 13.68 -38.88
CA LYS A 63 22.16 13.65 -37.57
C LYS A 63 21.68 14.84 -36.76
N ILE A 64 21.04 14.57 -35.60
CA ILE A 64 20.67 15.61 -34.63
C ILE A 64 21.99 16.21 -34.09
N SER A 65 22.00 17.52 -33.86
CA SER A 65 23.19 18.22 -33.40
C SER A 65 23.66 17.72 -32.03
N ASP A 66 25.00 17.72 -31.85
CA ASP A 66 25.57 17.27 -30.55
C ASP A 66 25.21 18.24 -29.39
N ALA A 67 24.81 19.47 -29.71
CA ALA A 67 24.29 20.41 -28.72
C ALA A 67 22.92 19.95 -28.17
N VAL A 68 21.98 19.58 -29.03
CA VAL A 68 20.69 19.01 -28.62
C VAL A 68 20.86 17.72 -27.83
N LYS A 69 21.77 16.83 -28.29
CA LYS A 69 22.06 15.61 -27.56
C LYS A 69 22.53 15.89 -26.12
N ARG A 70 23.49 16.81 -25.93
CA ARG A 70 23.97 17.20 -24.59
C ARG A 70 22.87 17.81 -23.73
N ALA A 71 22.03 18.68 -24.31
CA ALA A 71 20.90 19.26 -23.60
C ALA A 71 19.91 18.19 -23.11
N VAL A 72 19.55 17.23 -23.97
CA VAL A 72 18.67 16.12 -23.59
C VAL A 72 19.31 15.23 -22.51
N GLN A 73 20.60 14.96 -22.60
CA GLN A 73 21.32 14.18 -21.58
C GLN A 73 21.38 14.89 -20.23
N ALA A 74 21.48 16.23 -20.20
CA ALA A 74 21.39 17.04 -18.99
C ALA A 74 19.96 16.98 -18.42
N LEU A 75 18.93 17.17 -19.23
CA LEU A 75 17.53 17.07 -18.83
C LEU A 75 17.20 15.69 -18.23
N ILE A 76 17.72 14.60 -18.80
CA ILE A 76 17.56 13.24 -18.25
C ILE A 76 18.15 13.14 -16.84
N LYS A 77 19.31 13.75 -16.59
CA LYS A 77 19.97 13.67 -15.28
C LYS A 77 19.33 14.55 -14.21
N GLU A 78 18.89 15.73 -14.59
CA GLU A 78 18.47 16.79 -13.65
C GLU A 78 16.96 16.82 -13.45
N LYS A 79 16.17 16.74 -14.53
CA LYS A 79 14.73 16.94 -14.50
C LYS A 79 13.93 15.63 -14.64
N TYR A 80 14.33 14.75 -15.55
CA TYR A 80 13.58 13.58 -15.97
C TYR A 80 14.23 12.24 -15.55
N PHE A 81 14.90 12.22 -14.41
CA PHE A 81 15.72 11.09 -13.95
C PHE A 81 14.92 9.82 -13.63
N ASP A 82 13.64 9.93 -13.36
CA ASP A 82 12.71 8.85 -13.01
C ASP A 82 11.71 8.52 -14.13
N VAL A 83 11.81 9.21 -15.29
CA VAL A 83 10.85 9.08 -16.39
C VAL A 83 11.28 7.97 -17.35
N ASN A 84 10.37 7.09 -17.75
CA ASN A 84 10.65 6.10 -18.79
C ASN A 84 10.82 6.74 -20.17
N LEU A 85 11.51 6.04 -21.11
CA LEU A 85 11.86 6.59 -22.42
C LEU A 85 10.66 6.93 -23.34
N ALA A 86 9.51 6.29 -23.15
CA ALA A 86 8.31 6.61 -23.94
C ALA A 86 7.70 7.92 -23.46
N HIS A 87 7.54 8.05 -22.16
CA HIS A 87 7.06 9.25 -21.50
C HIS A 87 8.03 10.44 -21.69
N LEU A 88 9.34 10.17 -21.56
CA LEU A 88 10.36 11.19 -21.82
C LEU A 88 10.26 11.80 -23.23
N ARG A 89 9.97 10.99 -24.25
CA ARG A 89 9.78 11.51 -25.61
C ARG A 89 8.62 12.50 -25.68
N GLU A 90 7.52 12.19 -25.01
CA GLU A 90 6.32 13.05 -24.96
C GLU A 90 6.66 14.35 -24.22
N LEU A 91 7.26 14.26 -23.02
CA LEU A 91 7.66 15.43 -22.25
C LEU A 91 8.71 16.32 -22.94
N LEU A 92 9.61 15.73 -23.73
CA LEU A 92 10.56 16.53 -24.53
C LEU A 92 9.88 17.26 -25.68
N ASP A 93 8.87 16.66 -26.30
CA ASP A 93 8.07 17.30 -27.36
C ASP A 93 7.20 18.41 -26.79
N ASP A 94 6.44 18.11 -25.72
CA ASP A 94 5.46 19.03 -25.13
C ASP A 94 6.11 20.19 -24.37
N ASN A 95 7.08 19.90 -23.51
CA ASN A 95 7.64 20.90 -22.59
C ASN A 95 8.91 21.58 -23.10
N GLU A 96 9.73 20.87 -23.89
CA GLU A 96 11.04 21.36 -24.31
C GLU A 96 11.11 21.63 -25.82
N GLN A 97 10.04 21.33 -26.56
CA GLN A 97 9.95 21.48 -28.03
C GLN A 97 11.07 20.72 -28.76
N ILE A 98 11.49 19.59 -28.20
CA ILE A 98 12.56 18.74 -28.75
C ILE A 98 11.99 17.43 -29.28
N GLN A 99 11.94 17.27 -30.60
CA GLN A 99 11.45 16.06 -31.25
C GLN A 99 12.57 15.05 -31.50
N VAL A 100 12.56 13.93 -30.80
CA VAL A 100 13.55 12.87 -30.91
C VAL A 100 12.88 11.50 -30.96
N LYS A 101 13.36 10.62 -31.83
CA LYS A 101 12.86 9.24 -31.90
C LYS A 101 13.27 8.44 -30.66
N ARG A 102 12.39 7.56 -30.19
CA ARG A 102 12.61 6.72 -29.01
C ARG A 102 13.92 5.95 -29.02
N GLU A 103 14.33 5.39 -30.18
CA GLU A 103 15.59 4.65 -30.28
C GLU A 103 16.83 5.55 -30.17
N THR A 104 16.73 6.79 -30.62
CA THR A 104 17.79 7.79 -30.44
C THR A 104 17.91 8.15 -28.95
N LEU A 105 16.78 8.40 -28.26
CA LEU A 105 16.77 8.62 -26.82
C LEU A 105 17.35 7.42 -26.04
N ARG A 106 17.00 6.21 -26.45
CA ARG A 106 17.55 4.99 -25.84
C ARG A 106 19.06 4.94 -25.96
N SER A 107 19.61 5.24 -27.17
CA SER A 107 21.05 5.29 -27.37
C SER A 107 21.73 6.31 -26.46
N TRP A 108 21.17 7.52 -26.37
CA TRP A 108 21.70 8.60 -25.55
C TRP A 108 21.61 8.30 -24.04
N ALA A 109 20.51 7.68 -23.60
CA ALA A 109 20.31 7.25 -22.22
C ALA A 109 21.29 6.11 -21.82
N HIS A 110 21.63 5.20 -22.76
CA HIS A 110 22.63 4.18 -22.53
C HIS A 110 24.04 4.78 -22.39
N GLU A 111 24.40 5.80 -23.15
CA GLU A 111 25.70 6.45 -23.07
C GLU A 111 25.96 7.08 -21.69
N ILE A 112 24.91 7.60 -21.05
CA ILE A 112 24.98 8.19 -19.70
C ILE A 112 24.65 7.19 -18.58
N HIS A 113 24.55 5.91 -18.90
CA HIS A 113 24.20 4.83 -17.96
C HIS A 113 22.85 4.98 -17.24
N HIS A 114 21.96 5.80 -17.78
CA HIS A 114 20.61 5.99 -17.22
C HIS A 114 19.73 4.74 -17.41
N VAL A 115 19.88 4.03 -18.53
CA VAL A 115 19.16 2.80 -18.82
C VAL A 115 20.12 1.62 -18.90
N LYS A 116 19.89 0.58 -18.11
CA LYS A 116 20.65 -0.68 -18.17
C LYS A 116 20.13 -1.56 -19.32
N ARG A 117 21.04 -2.22 -20.05
CA ARG A 117 20.64 -3.24 -21.02
C ARG A 117 20.00 -4.43 -20.28
N ALA A 118 18.70 -4.59 -20.43
CA ALA A 118 18.01 -5.73 -19.86
C ALA A 118 18.43 -7.04 -20.55
N LYS A 119 18.87 -8.04 -19.77
CA LYS A 119 19.05 -9.40 -20.29
C LYS A 119 17.68 -9.95 -20.69
N ARG A 120 17.54 -10.49 -21.92
CA ARG A 120 16.33 -11.20 -22.34
C ARG A 120 16.06 -12.35 -21.36
N ARG A 121 15.03 -12.26 -20.55
CA ARG A 121 14.53 -13.38 -19.75
C ARG A 121 13.66 -14.25 -20.65
N ARG A 122 13.89 -15.57 -20.66
CA ARG A 122 12.94 -16.52 -21.25
C ARG A 122 11.69 -16.48 -20.38
N THR A 123 10.63 -15.87 -20.88
CA THR A 123 9.31 -15.89 -20.23
C THR A 123 8.57 -17.14 -20.66
N GLN A 124 8.01 -17.90 -19.71
CA GLN A 124 7.07 -18.95 -20.04
C GLN A 124 5.86 -18.34 -20.75
N ALA A 125 5.45 -18.93 -21.86
CA ALA A 125 4.23 -18.54 -22.54
C ALA A 125 3.04 -18.81 -21.63
N ARG A 126 2.34 -17.76 -21.20
CA ARG A 126 1.13 -17.87 -20.39
C ARG A 126 -0.07 -17.51 -21.26
N LYS A 127 -1.12 -18.34 -21.21
CA LYS A 127 -2.38 -18.03 -21.88
C LYS A 127 -2.98 -16.79 -21.22
N ARG A 128 -3.22 -15.74 -21.99
CA ARG A 128 -3.89 -14.53 -21.50
C ARG A 128 -5.39 -14.81 -21.38
N ARG A 129 -6.01 -14.39 -20.28
CA ARG A 129 -7.46 -14.36 -20.16
C ARG A 129 -8.01 -13.34 -21.16
N GLU A 130 -9.01 -13.72 -21.91
CA GLU A 130 -9.70 -12.80 -22.81
C GLU A 130 -10.42 -11.70 -22.03
N ARG A 131 -10.65 -10.56 -22.66
CA ARG A 131 -11.47 -9.49 -22.12
C ARG A 131 -12.93 -9.89 -22.12
N MET A 132 -13.72 -9.35 -21.23
CA MET A 132 -15.17 -9.42 -21.33
C MET A 132 -15.61 -8.74 -22.64
N GLU A 133 -16.76 -9.19 -23.14
CA GLU A 133 -17.24 -8.73 -24.44
C GLU A 133 -17.85 -7.32 -24.35
N SER A 134 -18.58 -7.06 -23.26
CA SER A 134 -19.33 -5.81 -23.06
C SER A 134 -18.84 -5.06 -21.81
N PRO A 135 -18.88 -3.72 -21.82
CA PRO A 135 -18.63 -2.91 -20.64
C PRO A 135 -19.65 -3.18 -19.55
N GLY A 136 -19.24 -3.14 -18.30
CA GLY A 136 -20.11 -3.38 -17.14
C GLY A 136 -20.36 -4.83 -16.78
N LEU A 137 -19.84 -5.80 -17.56
CA LEU A 137 -19.95 -7.23 -17.21
C LEU A 137 -19.06 -7.59 -16.01
N LEU A 138 -17.84 -7.08 -15.98
CA LEU A 138 -16.85 -7.41 -14.94
C LEU A 138 -15.93 -6.22 -14.67
N LEU A 139 -15.93 -5.77 -13.44
CA LEU A 139 -14.97 -4.78 -12.96
C LEU A 139 -13.96 -5.44 -12.03
N GLN A 140 -12.72 -4.97 -12.07
CA GLN A 140 -11.68 -5.38 -11.13
C GLN A 140 -11.41 -4.24 -10.16
N MET A 141 -11.31 -4.54 -8.86
CA MET A 141 -10.92 -3.59 -7.82
C MET A 141 -9.69 -4.09 -7.08
N ASP A 142 -8.79 -3.17 -6.78
CA ASP A 142 -7.59 -3.44 -5.97
C ASP A 142 -7.00 -2.16 -5.39
N GLY A 143 -6.13 -2.31 -4.38
CA GLY A 143 -5.36 -1.24 -3.80
C GLY A 143 -3.86 -1.39 -4.08
N SER A 144 -3.18 -0.29 -4.34
CA SER A 144 -1.73 -0.26 -4.54
C SER A 144 -1.05 0.65 -3.52
N PRO A 145 -0.53 0.10 -2.42
CA PRO A 145 0.24 0.87 -1.44
C PRO A 145 1.64 1.18 -2.00
N HIS A 146 1.94 2.46 -2.16
CA HIS A 146 3.22 2.92 -2.69
C HIS A 146 3.58 4.32 -2.14
N ARG A 147 4.81 4.81 -2.37
CA ARG A 147 5.17 6.21 -2.18
C ARG A 147 4.81 7.01 -3.43
N TRP A 148 3.55 7.42 -3.49
CA TRP A 148 3.01 8.07 -4.68
C TRP A 148 3.43 9.54 -4.81
N PHE A 149 3.42 10.25 -3.70
CA PHE A 149 3.81 11.66 -3.60
C PHE A 149 4.42 11.92 -2.21
N GLY A 150 5.67 12.29 -2.17
CA GLY A 150 6.41 12.50 -0.91
C GLY A 150 7.01 11.23 -0.31
N ASP A 151 7.37 11.29 0.98
CA ASP A 151 8.12 10.24 1.66
C ASP A 151 7.24 9.17 2.30
N GLU A 152 6.00 9.51 2.62
CA GLU A 152 5.03 8.61 3.25
C GLU A 152 4.36 7.71 2.22
N LYS A 153 4.00 6.50 2.68
CA LYS A 153 3.20 5.59 1.87
C LYS A 153 1.75 6.02 1.88
N SER A 154 1.14 6.05 0.71
CA SER A 154 -0.30 6.16 0.49
C SER A 154 -0.78 5.01 -0.38
N CYS A 155 -2.07 4.81 -0.51
CA CYS A 155 -2.66 3.74 -1.30
C CYS A 155 -3.53 4.32 -2.40
N LEU A 156 -3.26 3.94 -3.64
CA LEU A 156 -4.16 4.19 -4.76
C LEU A 156 -5.15 3.03 -4.85
N ILE A 157 -6.43 3.28 -4.61
CA ILE A 157 -7.51 2.32 -4.81
C ILE A 157 -8.13 2.59 -6.18
N ALA A 158 -8.25 1.55 -7.01
CA ALA A 158 -8.73 1.69 -8.37
C ALA A 158 -9.77 0.62 -8.71
N MET A 159 -10.71 1.00 -9.56
CA MET A 159 -11.64 0.11 -10.26
C MET A 159 -11.46 0.25 -11.76
N ILE A 160 -11.35 -0.88 -12.46
CA ILE A 160 -11.15 -0.93 -13.90
C ILE A 160 -12.17 -1.88 -14.56
N ASP A 161 -12.77 -1.43 -15.64
CA ASP A 161 -13.61 -2.28 -16.48
C ASP A 161 -12.76 -3.28 -17.27
N ASP A 162 -13.14 -4.54 -17.25
CA ASP A 162 -12.38 -5.60 -17.90
C ASP A 162 -12.46 -5.55 -19.43
N ALA A 163 -13.57 -5.06 -19.98
CA ALA A 163 -13.77 -4.94 -21.42
C ALA A 163 -13.01 -3.77 -22.02
N THR A 164 -13.17 -2.59 -21.44
CA THR A 164 -12.70 -1.31 -22.02
C THR A 164 -11.40 -0.81 -21.40
N SER A 165 -11.05 -1.21 -20.20
CA SER A 165 -10.01 -0.59 -19.35
C SER A 165 -10.34 0.83 -18.90
N GLU A 166 -11.58 1.27 -19.01
CA GLU A 166 -12.01 2.49 -18.31
C GLU A 166 -11.75 2.33 -16.82
N ILE A 167 -11.26 3.39 -16.18
CA ILE A 167 -10.78 3.35 -14.80
C ILE A 167 -11.31 4.51 -13.99
N HIS A 168 -11.58 4.24 -12.72
CA HIS A 168 -11.70 5.24 -11.67
C HIS A 168 -10.74 4.90 -10.55
N ALA A 169 -10.01 5.86 -10.05
CA ALA A 169 -9.00 5.62 -9.03
C ALA A 169 -8.86 6.83 -8.10
N GLU A 170 -8.60 6.60 -6.82
CA GLU A 170 -8.47 7.65 -5.82
C GLU A 170 -7.41 7.29 -4.79
N PHE A 171 -6.66 8.29 -4.30
CA PHE A 171 -5.65 8.13 -3.27
C PHE A 171 -6.25 8.21 -1.88
N PHE A 172 -5.77 7.32 -1.01
CA PHE A 172 -6.11 7.25 0.41
C PHE A 172 -4.84 7.08 1.25
N LYS A 173 -4.91 7.38 2.56
CA LYS A 173 -3.79 7.13 3.48
C LYS A 173 -3.40 5.65 3.54
N SER A 174 -4.40 4.76 3.45
CA SER A 174 -4.21 3.30 3.44
C SER A 174 -5.39 2.63 2.76
N GLU A 175 -5.23 1.36 2.38
CA GLU A 175 -6.33 0.54 1.89
C GLU A 175 -7.30 0.21 3.03
N THR A 176 -8.51 0.75 2.96
CA THR A 176 -9.57 0.55 3.95
C THR A 176 -10.85 0.13 3.26
N THR A 177 -11.72 -0.58 3.99
CA THR A 177 -13.05 -0.93 3.48
C THR A 177 -13.84 0.32 3.10
N LEU A 178 -13.70 1.40 3.86
CA LEU A 178 -14.39 2.66 3.59
C LEU A 178 -13.89 3.32 2.31
N GLY A 179 -12.57 3.31 2.06
CA GLY A 179 -12.00 3.80 0.81
C GLY A 179 -12.46 2.97 -0.40
N CYS A 180 -12.52 1.63 -0.27
CA CYS A 180 -13.06 0.77 -1.32
C CYS A 180 -14.55 1.05 -1.59
N LEU A 181 -15.35 1.27 -0.55
CA LEU A 181 -16.77 1.63 -0.69
C LEU A 181 -16.95 3.00 -1.35
N LYS A 182 -16.08 3.97 -1.07
CA LYS A 182 -16.09 5.28 -1.72
C LYS A 182 -15.80 5.16 -3.22
N VAL A 183 -14.74 4.44 -3.59
CA VAL A 183 -14.38 4.21 -5.00
C VAL A 183 -15.50 3.44 -5.73
N LEU A 184 -16.14 2.47 -5.08
CA LEU A 184 -17.30 1.76 -5.62
C LEU A 184 -18.47 2.71 -5.88
N ARG A 185 -18.81 3.55 -4.89
CA ARG A 185 -19.87 4.55 -5.00
C ARG A 185 -19.63 5.51 -6.17
N ASP A 186 -18.43 6.09 -6.20
CA ASP A 186 -18.07 7.09 -7.20
C ASP A 186 -18.05 6.49 -8.63
N TYR A 187 -17.60 5.25 -8.76
CA TYR A 187 -17.68 4.54 -10.05
C TYR A 187 -19.12 4.31 -10.51
N ILE A 188 -19.99 3.87 -9.57
CA ILE A 188 -21.41 3.65 -9.86
C ILE A 188 -22.13 4.96 -10.22
N ASP A 189 -21.79 6.05 -9.55
CA ASP A 189 -22.33 7.38 -9.82
C ASP A 189 -21.95 7.86 -11.23
N LEU A 190 -20.73 7.57 -11.66
CA LEU A 190 -20.23 7.93 -12.99
C LEU A 190 -20.80 7.06 -14.13
N LYS A 191 -20.95 5.76 -13.92
CA LYS A 191 -21.22 4.77 -15.00
C LYS A 191 -22.51 3.99 -14.82
N GLY A 192 -23.04 3.86 -13.63
CA GLY A 192 -24.16 3.01 -13.27
C GLY A 192 -23.74 1.70 -12.60
N LEU A 193 -24.75 0.88 -12.30
CA LEU A 193 -24.56 -0.46 -11.73
C LEU A 193 -24.03 -1.43 -12.78
N PHE A 194 -23.15 -2.32 -12.36
CA PHE A 194 -22.50 -3.34 -13.19
C PHE A 194 -22.79 -4.75 -12.64
N LYS A 195 -22.49 -5.81 -13.41
CA LYS A 195 -22.89 -7.18 -13.06
C LYS A 195 -22.01 -7.81 -11.97
N ALA A 196 -20.69 -7.74 -12.12
CA ALA A 196 -19.79 -8.48 -11.22
C ALA A 196 -18.52 -7.69 -10.85
N LEU A 197 -18.09 -7.84 -9.60
CA LEU A 197 -16.87 -7.28 -9.04
C LEU A 197 -15.84 -8.39 -8.80
N TYR A 198 -14.70 -8.32 -9.46
CA TYR A 198 -13.59 -9.28 -9.35
C TYR A 198 -12.53 -8.75 -8.41
N VAL A 199 -12.35 -9.43 -7.27
CA VAL A 199 -11.47 -9.01 -6.18
C VAL A 199 -10.56 -10.14 -5.73
N ASP A 200 -9.54 -9.82 -4.93
CA ASP A 200 -8.77 -10.85 -4.24
C ASP A 200 -9.48 -11.38 -2.99
N ARG A 201 -8.85 -12.32 -2.31
CA ARG A 201 -9.36 -12.90 -1.06
C ARG A 201 -8.92 -12.12 0.17
N ALA A 202 -8.63 -10.82 0.04
CA ALA A 202 -8.28 -9.98 1.18
C ALA A 202 -9.44 -9.87 2.18
N GLY A 203 -9.12 -9.59 3.43
CA GLY A 203 -10.10 -9.51 4.50
C GLY A 203 -11.18 -8.44 4.29
N ILE A 204 -10.90 -7.41 3.48
CA ILE A 204 -11.83 -6.35 3.09
C ILE A 204 -13.01 -6.90 2.30
N PHE A 205 -12.74 -7.84 1.38
CA PHE A 205 -13.72 -8.42 0.47
C PHE A 205 -14.39 -9.70 1.01
N GLY A 206 -14.01 -10.19 2.20
CA GLY A 206 -14.63 -11.36 2.80
C GLY A 206 -14.02 -12.69 2.35
N GLY A 207 -12.76 -12.94 2.70
CA GLY A 207 -12.11 -14.22 2.39
C GLY A 207 -12.72 -15.42 3.12
N PRO A 208 -12.37 -16.68 2.73
CA PRO A 208 -13.04 -17.94 3.12
C PRO A 208 -13.02 -18.29 4.62
N LYS A 209 -12.34 -17.51 5.47
CA LYS A 209 -12.24 -17.76 6.91
C LYS A 209 -13.23 -16.94 7.76
N ARG A 210 -14.10 -16.12 7.16
CA ARG A 210 -15.07 -15.29 7.90
C ARG A 210 -16.47 -15.85 7.76
N CYS A 211 -17.09 -16.18 8.87
CA CYS A 211 -18.49 -16.64 8.93
C CYS A 211 -19.53 -15.53 8.66
N ASN A 212 -19.12 -14.26 8.65
CA ASN A 212 -19.99 -13.11 8.43
C ASN A 212 -19.61 -12.40 7.14
N PHE A 213 -20.60 -11.93 6.38
CA PHE A 213 -20.41 -11.09 5.21
C PHE A 213 -19.54 -9.87 5.54
N SER A 214 -18.55 -9.57 4.72
CA SER A 214 -17.83 -8.32 4.84
C SER A 214 -18.73 -7.14 4.48
N GLN A 215 -18.37 -5.93 4.90
CA GLN A 215 -19.12 -4.72 4.54
C GLN A 215 -19.18 -4.52 3.03
N MET A 216 -18.14 -4.91 2.32
CA MET A 216 -18.11 -4.85 0.86
C MET A 216 -19.10 -5.86 0.23
N GLN A 217 -19.14 -7.10 0.73
CA GLN A 217 -20.13 -8.09 0.29
C GLN A 217 -21.56 -7.62 0.57
N ARG A 218 -21.79 -7.03 1.74
CA ARG A 218 -23.11 -6.46 2.07
C ARG A 218 -23.51 -5.38 1.05
N ALA A 219 -22.63 -4.40 0.78
CA ALA A 219 -22.91 -3.33 -0.16
C ALA A 219 -23.18 -3.87 -1.58
N CYS A 220 -22.34 -4.78 -2.06
CA CYS A 220 -22.55 -5.39 -3.37
C CYS A 220 -23.86 -6.17 -3.45
N ASN A 221 -24.23 -6.93 -2.39
CA ASN A 221 -25.52 -7.64 -2.36
C ASN A 221 -26.72 -6.68 -2.35
N GLU A 222 -26.64 -5.56 -1.63
CA GLU A 222 -27.70 -4.53 -1.62
C GLU A 222 -27.84 -3.88 -3.01
N LEU A 223 -26.76 -3.82 -3.79
CA LEU A 223 -26.71 -3.26 -5.16
C LEU A 223 -26.99 -4.30 -6.26
N GLY A 224 -27.16 -5.58 -5.93
CA GLY A 224 -27.32 -6.65 -6.90
C GLY A 224 -26.05 -7.00 -7.69
N ILE A 225 -24.86 -6.64 -7.17
CA ILE A 225 -23.56 -6.89 -7.79
C ILE A 225 -22.99 -8.21 -7.27
N GLU A 226 -22.61 -9.13 -8.16
CA GLU A 226 -21.95 -10.37 -7.81
C GLU A 226 -20.48 -10.14 -7.44
N ILE A 227 -19.98 -10.73 -6.34
CA ILE A 227 -18.55 -10.72 -6.02
C ILE A 227 -17.91 -12.03 -6.46
N ILE A 228 -16.90 -11.93 -7.32
CA ILE A 228 -16.09 -13.04 -7.80
C ILE A 228 -14.69 -12.96 -7.20
N PHE A 229 -14.29 -13.99 -6.45
CA PHE A 229 -12.97 -14.05 -5.85
C PHE A 229 -11.92 -14.64 -6.78
N ALA A 230 -10.82 -13.94 -6.97
CA ALA A 230 -9.68 -14.43 -7.73
C ALA A 230 -9.10 -15.70 -7.09
N ASN A 231 -8.95 -16.76 -7.89
CA ASN A 231 -8.32 -18.01 -7.44
C ASN A 231 -6.79 -17.91 -7.41
N SER A 232 -6.22 -16.94 -8.09
CA SER A 232 -4.79 -16.67 -8.13
C SER A 232 -4.51 -15.17 -8.37
N PRO A 233 -3.38 -14.64 -7.92
CA PRO A 233 -2.96 -13.26 -8.20
C PRO A 233 -2.98 -12.96 -9.70
N GLN A 234 -2.56 -13.91 -10.54
CA GLN A 234 -2.52 -13.74 -12.00
C GLN A 234 -3.90 -13.49 -12.64
N GLY A 235 -4.99 -13.82 -11.96
CA GLY A 235 -6.35 -13.52 -12.41
C GLY A 235 -6.64 -12.03 -12.52
N LYS A 236 -5.98 -11.19 -11.70
CA LYS A 236 -6.12 -9.73 -11.66
C LYS A 236 -5.10 -8.97 -12.55
N GLY A 237 -4.50 -9.61 -13.52
CA GLY A 237 -3.40 -9.06 -14.32
C GLY A 237 -3.72 -7.77 -15.11
N ARG A 238 -4.99 -7.31 -15.19
CA ARG A 238 -5.32 -6.00 -15.77
C ARG A 238 -5.09 -4.90 -14.77
N ILE A 239 -5.69 -4.99 -13.61
CA ILE A 239 -5.53 -3.96 -12.58
C ILE A 239 -4.08 -3.91 -12.07
N GLU A 240 -3.37 -5.04 -11.96
CA GLU A 240 -1.94 -5.07 -11.63
C GLU A 240 -1.10 -4.27 -12.65
N ARG A 241 -1.36 -4.47 -13.96
CA ARG A 241 -0.69 -3.68 -15.02
C ARG A 241 -1.11 -2.22 -15.02
N SER A 242 -2.31 -1.91 -14.57
CA SER A 242 -2.75 -0.52 -14.40
C SER A 242 -1.91 0.17 -13.34
N PHE A 243 -1.65 -0.48 -12.22
CA PHE A 243 -0.77 0.05 -11.18
C PHE A 243 0.68 0.20 -11.65
N ASP A 244 1.21 -0.76 -12.43
CA ASP A 244 2.52 -0.61 -13.05
C ASP A 244 2.57 0.65 -13.94
N THR A 245 1.51 0.92 -14.70
CA THR A 245 1.39 2.11 -15.55
C THR A 245 1.31 3.40 -14.73
N PHE A 246 0.50 3.41 -13.67
CA PHE A 246 0.42 4.54 -12.76
C PHE A 246 1.77 4.82 -12.08
N GLN A 247 2.44 3.80 -11.57
CA GLN A 247 3.75 3.95 -10.92
C GLN A 247 4.81 4.48 -11.89
N ASP A 248 4.79 4.00 -13.12
CA ASP A 248 5.78 4.36 -14.14
C ASP A 248 5.56 5.77 -14.72
N ARG A 249 4.32 6.29 -14.73
CA ARG A 249 3.98 7.59 -15.33
C ARG A 249 3.49 8.64 -14.34
N LEU A 250 2.54 8.31 -13.47
CA LEU A 250 1.91 9.29 -12.61
C LEU A 250 2.88 9.83 -11.55
N ILE A 251 3.75 9.00 -11.00
CA ILE A 251 4.73 9.45 -9.98
C ILE A 251 5.65 10.55 -10.53
N PRO A 252 6.31 10.39 -11.70
CA PRO A 252 7.07 11.47 -12.31
C PRO A 252 6.25 12.73 -12.59
N GLU A 253 5.00 12.58 -13.04
CA GLU A 253 4.13 13.74 -13.33
C GLU A 253 3.75 14.50 -12.06
N LEU A 254 3.37 13.81 -10.98
CA LEU A 254 3.10 14.45 -9.68
C LEU A 254 4.32 15.22 -9.19
N ARG A 255 5.51 14.64 -9.31
CA ARG A 255 6.77 15.31 -8.96
C ARG A 255 7.05 16.55 -9.82
N LEU A 256 6.90 16.43 -11.12
CA LEU A 256 7.12 17.55 -12.08
C LEU A 256 6.15 18.71 -11.81
N ASN A 257 4.92 18.41 -11.44
CA ASN A 257 3.91 19.39 -11.07
C ASN A 257 4.00 19.83 -9.59
N LYS A 258 5.01 19.35 -8.84
CA LYS A 258 5.27 19.69 -7.43
C LYS A 258 4.10 19.35 -6.49
N ILE A 259 3.31 18.34 -6.83
CA ILE A 259 2.19 17.86 -6.04
C ILE A 259 2.72 16.94 -4.93
N LYS A 260 2.39 17.28 -3.68
CA LYS A 260 2.88 16.57 -2.48
C LYS A 260 1.77 16.18 -1.50
N ASP A 261 0.56 16.65 -1.71
CA ASP A 261 -0.60 16.36 -0.88
C ASP A 261 -1.63 15.51 -1.63
N MET A 262 -2.46 14.82 -0.87
CA MET A 262 -3.41 13.85 -1.38
C MET A 262 -4.55 14.48 -2.18
N ASP A 263 -5.06 15.63 -1.73
CA ASP A 263 -6.20 16.28 -2.36
C ASP A 263 -5.80 16.84 -3.72
N SER A 264 -4.61 17.44 -3.82
CA SER A 264 -4.07 17.91 -5.10
C SER A 264 -3.73 16.74 -6.04
N ALA A 265 -3.25 15.59 -5.48
CA ALA A 265 -2.97 14.39 -6.26
C ALA A 265 -4.27 13.78 -6.82
N ASN A 266 -5.34 13.72 -6.03
CA ASN A 266 -6.64 13.26 -6.49
C ASN A 266 -7.23 14.16 -7.59
N ARG A 267 -7.17 15.47 -7.42
CA ARG A 267 -7.59 16.41 -8.48
C ARG A 267 -6.78 16.24 -9.76
N TYR A 268 -5.46 16.16 -9.66
CA TYR A 268 -4.60 15.95 -10.83
C TYR A 268 -4.92 14.61 -11.53
N LEU A 269 -5.14 13.56 -10.77
CA LEU A 269 -5.47 12.23 -11.29
C LEU A 269 -6.79 12.28 -12.09
N GLN A 270 -7.84 12.89 -11.53
CA GLN A 270 -9.17 12.93 -12.14
C GLN A 270 -9.27 13.94 -13.28
N ASP A 271 -8.74 15.15 -13.10
CA ASP A 271 -8.95 16.25 -14.02
C ASP A 271 -7.92 16.28 -15.18
N VAL A 272 -6.72 15.71 -14.94
CA VAL A 272 -5.62 15.80 -15.91
C VAL A 272 -5.18 14.42 -16.39
N PHE A 273 -4.69 13.56 -15.48
CA PHE A 273 -3.99 12.32 -15.88
C PHE A 273 -4.92 11.31 -16.57
N ILE A 274 -6.08 11.04 -16.00
CA ILE A 274 -7.04 10.08 -16.60
C ILE A 274 -7.54 10.63 -17.95
N PRO A 275 -8.03 11.87 -18.08
CA PRO A 275 -8.51 12.36 -19.35
C PRO A 275 -7.44 12.49 -20.44
N SER A 276 -6.24 12.99 -20.09
CA SER A 276 -5.19 13.26 -21.08
C SER A 276 -4.42 12.00 -21.50
N PHE A 277 -4.10 11.13 -20.53
CA PHE A 277 -3.26 9.95 -20.81
C PHE A 277 -4.06 8.66 -20.87
N TRP A 278 -4.88 8.35 -19.84
CA TRP A 278 -5.53 7.06 -19.73
C TRP A 278 -6.53 6.81 -20.85
N HIS A 279 -7.44 7.75 -21.10
CA HIS A 279 -8.42 7.66 -22.18
C HIS A 279 -7.77 7.54 -23.57
N ASN A 280 -6.67 8.26 -23.81
CA ASN A 280 -6.05 8.27 -25.13
C ASN A 280 -5.14 7.09 -25.42
N HIS A 281 -4.57 6.44 -24.39
CA HIS A 281 -3.49 5.46 -24.59
C HIS A 281 -3.77 4.08 -24.00
N ILE A 282 -4.69 3.95 -23.03
CA ILE A 282 -4.91 2.69 -22.28
C ILE A 282 -6.28 2.11 -22.56
N GLU A 283 -7.30 2.95 -22.67
CA GLU A 283 -8.65 2.52 -22.98
C GLU A 283 -8.74 1.93 -24.38
N VAL A 284 -9.60 0.95 -24.51
CA VAL A 284 -9.84 0.24 -25.78
C VAL A 284 -11.34 0.10 -25.99
N MET A 285 -11.75 -0.01 -27.24
CA MET A 285 -13.14 -0.33 -27.58
C MET A 285 -13.47 -1.77 -27.15
N SER A 286 -14.66 -1.97 -26.62
CA SER A 286 -15.22 -3.28 -26.31
C SER A 286 -15.51 -4.08 -27.60
N ARG A 287 -15.62 -5.40 -27.47
CA ARG A 287 -16.00 -6.26 -28.61
C ARG A 287 -17.48 -6.11 -28.97
N ASN A 288 -18.31 -5.82 -27.99
CA ASN A 288 -19.73 -5.60 -28.13
C ASN A 288 -20.03 -4.14 -27.74
N ASP A 289 -20.79 -3.44 -28.57
CA ASP A 289 -21.18 -2.05 -28.35
C ASP A 289 -22.30 -1.91 -27.30
N ILE A 290 -22.94 -3.03 -26.91
CA ILE A 290 -23.99 -3.00 -25.89
C ILE A 290 -23.34 -2.93 -24.52
N SER A 291 -23.66 -1.88 -23.77
CA SER A 291 -23.25 -1.72 -22.39
C SER A 291 -24.19 -2.45 -21.44
N GLU A 292 -23.60 -3.17 -20.45
CA GLU A 292 -24.33 -3.84 -19.39
C GLU A 292 -24.46 -2.99 -18.11
N PHE A 293 -24.03 -1.74 -18.15
CA PHE A 293 -24.31 -0.79 -17.08
C PHE A 293 -25.80 -0.46 -17.03
N THR A 294 -26.35 -0.42 -15.83
CA THR A 294 -27.75 -0.07 -15.60
C THR A 294 -27.86 1.13 -14.67
N THR A 295 -28.92 1.90 -14.82
CA THR A 295 -29.19 3.05 -13.92
C THR A 295 -29.44 2.54 -12.50
N VAL A 296 -29.03 3.32 -11.51
CA VAL A 296 -29.33 3.05 -10.11
C VAL A 296 -30.84 3.24 -9.89
N PRO A 297 -31.55 2.23 -9.34
CA PRO A 297 -32.98 2.36 -9.04
C PRO A 297 -33.24 3.51 -8.06
N GLU A 298 -34.32 4.26 -8.23
CA GLU A 298 -34.66 5.44 -7.42
C GLU A 298 -34.78 5.14 -5.91
N HIS A 299 -35.14 3.92 -5.55
CA HIS A 299 -35.27 3.52 -4.14
C HIS A 299 -33.93 3.21 -3.47
N ILE A 300 -32.82 3.14 -4.22
CA ILE A 300 -31.47 2.88 -3.72
C ILE A 300 -30.73 4.20 -3.58
N ASN A 301 -30.36 4.56 -2.34
CA ASN A 301 -29.45 5.64 -2.07
C ASN A 301 -28.03 5.09 -1.90
N LEU A 302 -27.11 5.45 -2.78
CA LEU A 302 -25.72 4.99 -2.73
C LEU A 302 -25.01 5.45 -1.45
N ASP A 303 -25.35 6.62 -0.91
CA ASP A 303 -24.79 7.13 0.37
C ASP A 303 -25.26 6.32 1.57
N ASP A 304 -26.36 5.59 1.45
CA ASP A 304 -26.86 4.68 2.48
C ASP A 304 -26.28 3.27 2.35
N VAL A 305 -25.88 2.87 1.14
CA VAL A 305 -25.35 1.54 0.86
C VAL A 305 -23.83 1.50 0.99
N CYS A 306 -23.13 2.46 0.40
CA CYS A 306 -21.65 2.49 0.34
C CYS A 306 -20.99 3.06 1.59
N VAL A 307 -21.47 2.68 2.77
CA VAL A 307 -21.00 3.10 4.10
C VAL A 307 -20.69 1.88 4.97
N LEU A 308 -19.95 2.07 6.05
CA LEU A 308 -19.80 1.02 7.06
C LEU A 308 -21.04 1.00 7.95
N LYS A 309 -21.75 -0.13 8.00
CA LYS A 309 -22.90 -0.33 8.87
C LYS A 309 -22.51 -1.15 10.09
N GLU A 310 -22.69 -0.57 11.28
CA GLU A 310 -22.47 -1.23 12.56
C GLU A 310 -23.76 -1.18 13.38
N TYR A 311 -24.01 -2.19 14.19
CA TYR A 311 -25.19 -2.24 15.04
C TYR A 311 -24.80 -2.09 16.49
N ARG A 312 -25.49 -1.22 17.23
CA ARG A 312 -25.35 -1.02 18.67
C ARG A 312 -26.68 -1.25 19.37
N LYS A 313 -26.60 -1.72 20.60
CA LYS A 313 -27.81 -1.90 21.45
C LYS A 313 -28.10 -0.61 22.16
N ILE A 314 -29.36 -0.15 22.09
CA ILE A 314 -29.86 1.00 22.82
C ILE A 314 -30.07 0.61 24.27
N ARG A 315 -29.61 1.42 25.22
CA ARG A 315 -29.79 1.25 26.65
C ARG A 315 -31.20 1.69 27.08
N ASN A 316 -31.55 1.44 28.35
CA ASN A 316 -32.86 1.82 28.89
C ASN A 316 -33.05 3.35 28.96
N ASP A 317 -31.99 4.11 29.05
CA ASP A 317 -31.95 5.58 29.07
C ASP A 317 -31.86 6.19 27.65
N HIS A 318 -32.17 5.42 26.62
CA HIS A 318 -32.08 5.81 25.22
C HIS A 318 -30.68 6.26 24.77
N THR A 319 -29.64 5.83 25.48
CA THR A 319 -28.27 6.03 25.06
C THR A 319 -27.69 4.79 24.34
N PHE A 320 -26.63 4.99 23.52
CA PHE A 320 -25.83 3.92 22.98
C PHE A 320 -24.35 4.31 23.00
N SER A 321 -23.44 3.32 22.95
CA SER A 321 -21.99 3.56 22.92
C SER A 321 -21.44 3.39 21.53
N TYR A 322 -20.61 4.34 21.07
CA TYR A 322 -19.89 4.28 19.83
C TYR A 322 -18.56 5.05 19.93
N GLY A 323 -17.46 4.48 19.43
CA GLY A 323 -16.13 5.13 19.46
C GLY A 323 -15.66 5.52 20.88
N ASN A 324 -15.96 4.70 21.91
CA ASN A 324 -15.68 4.97 23.33
C ASN A 324 -16.43 6.17 23.93
N LYS A 325 -17.45 6.65 23.25
CA LYS A 325 -18.34 7.74 23.70
C LYS A 325 -19.76 7.23 23.85
N PHE A 326 -20.58 7.97 24.61
CA PHE A 326 -22.01 7.73 24.75
C PHE A 326 -22.80 8.80 24.01
N TYR A 327 -23.85 8.38 23.34
CA TYR A 327 -24.72 9.25 22.56
C TYR A 327 -26.15 9.06 23.01
N LEU A 328 -26.85 10.18 23.30
CA LEU A 328 -28.28 10.22 23.61
C LEU A 328 -29.08 10.42 22.32
N ILE A 329 -30.15 9.69 22.17
CA ILE A 329 -31.10 9.84 21.07
C ILE A 329 -32.09 10.94 21.44
N GLU A 330 -32.06 12.06 20.74
CA GLU A 330 -32.93 13.24 20.97
C GLU A 330 -34.21 13.22 20.13
N SER A 331 -34.23 12.39 19.05
CA SER A 331 -35.40 12.34 18.17
C SER A 331 -36.67 11.92 18.91
N PRO A 332 -37.82 12.60 18.71
CA PRO A 332 -39.07 12.19 19.28
C PRO A 332 -39.50 10.83 18.71
N LEU A 333 -39.60 9.84 19.59
CA LEU A 333 -39.94 8.48 19.24
C LEU A 333 -41.37 8.17 19.72
N LYS A 334 -42.19 7.64 18.81
CA LYS A 334 -43.58 7.25 19.14
C LYS A 334 -43.66 6.05 20.08
N HIS A 335 -42.61 5.24 20.16
CA HIS A 335 -42.52 4.02 20.98
C HIS A 335 -41.15 3.90 21.65
N ALA A 336 -41.10 3.20 22.80
CA ALA A 336 -39.85 2.90 23.48
C ALA A 336 -38.95 1.98 22.63
N ILE A 337 -37.75 2.44 22.32
CA ILE A 337 -36.75 1.71 21.52
C ILE A 337 -35.66 1.09 22.39
N ALA A 338 -35.77 1.17 23.70
CA ALA A 338 -34.83 0.56 24.63
C ALA A 338 -34.59 -0.93 24.32
N LYS A 339 -33.36 -1.39 24.45
CA LYS A 339 -32.90 -2.76 24.16
C LYS A 339 -32.94 -3.18 22.68
N GLN A 340 -33.43 -2.35 21.76
CA GLN A 340 -33.41 -2.61 20.34
C GLN A 340 -32.03 -2.27 19.75
N LYS A 341 -31.78 -2.67 18.49
CA LYS A 341 -30.53 -2.38 17.76
C LYS A 341 -30.70 -1.11 16.94
N ILE A 342 -29.78 -0.19 17.12
CA ILE A 342 -29.62 0.99 16.26
C ILE A 342 -28.50 0.70 15.23
N GLU A 343 -28.70 1.12 14.00
CA GLU A 343 -27.70 1.06 12.93
C GLU A 343 -26.89 2.36 12.93
N ILE A 344 -25.57 2.21 12.97
CA ILE A 344 -24.62 3.30 12.86
C ILE A 344 -23.98 3.21 11.47
N ARG A 345 -24.13 4.24 10.66
CA ARG A 345 -23.53 4.39 9.34
C ARG A 345 -22.32 5.30 9.44
N LYS A 346 -21.13 4.79 9.24
CA LYS A 346 -19.91 5.58 9.21
C LYS A 346 -19.62 5.97 7.77
N CYS A 347 -19.63 7.27 7.51
CA CYS A 347 -19.28 7.88 6.22
C CYS A 347 -17.77 8.14 6.12
N HIS A 348 -17.31 8.49 4.93
CA HIS A 348 -15.89 8.80 4.68
C HIS A 348 -15.42 10.06 5.43
N ASP A 349 -16.31 11.04 5.63
CA ASP A 349 -16.03 12.37 6.17
C ASP A 349 -15.99 12.44 7.72
N GLU A 350 -15.38 11.44 8.37
CA GLU A 350 -15.16 11.33 9.82
C GLU A 350 -16.42 11.33 10.68
N GLY A 351 -17.61 11.56 10.12
CA GLY A 351 -18.89 11.54 10.82
C GLY A 351 -19.54 10.16 10.85
N PHE A 352 -20.60 10.04 11.65
CA PHE A 352 -21.50 8.91 11.58
C PHE A 352 -22.97 9.38 11.64
N ILE A 353 -23.84 8.58 11.06
CA ILE A 353 -25.29 8.77 11.10
C ILE A 353 -25.89 7.61 11.89
N ALA A 354 -26.78 7.92 12.82
CA ALA A 354 -27.51 6.91 13.59
C ALA A 354 -28.90 6.71 12.96
N CYS A 355 -29.25 5.48 12.63
CA CYS A 355 -30.50 5.13 11.97
C CYS A 355 -31.29 4.06 12.77
N PHE A 356 -32.57 4.21 12.84
CA PHE A 356 -33.47 3.22 13.41
C PHE A 356 -34.68 2.97 12.50
N ALA A 357 -34.89 1.71 12.11
CA ALA A 357 -35.94 1.31 11.16
C ALA A 357 -35.92 2.16 9.85
N GLY A 358 -34.75 2.43 9.31
CA GLY A 358 -34.55 3.22 8.08
C GLY A 358 -34.66 4.74 8.25
N ARG A 359 -34.94 5.24 9.46
CA ARG A 359 -35.02 6.68 9.74
C ARG A 359 -33.78 7.18 10.44
N GLN A 360 -33.23 8.29 9.97
CA GLN A 360 -32.12 8.97 10.63
C GLN A 360 -32.61 9.58 11.97
N LEU A 361 -31.76 9.45 12.97
CA LEU A 361 -32.02 9.98 14.32
C LEU A 361 -31.04 11.10 14.65
N THR A 362 -31.53 12.12 15.33
CA THR A 362 -30.68 13.15 15.95
C THR A 362 -30.09 12.60 17.23
N VAL A 363 -28.79 12.72 17.40
CA VAL A 363 -28.05 12.23 18.56
C VAL A 363 -27.09 13.30 19.06
N SER A 364 -26.95 13.38 20.40
CA SER A 364 -25.98 14.24 21.07
C SER A 364 -24.98 13.42 21.87
N GLU A 365 -23.73 13.88 21.95
CA GLU A 365 -22.71 13.25 22.78
C GLU A 365 -23.01 13.52 24.27
N VAL A 366 -23.11 12.46 25.07
CA VAL A 366 -23.26 12.55 26.51
C VAL A 366 -21.90 12.55 27.16
N ILE A 367 -21.53 13.69 27.74
CA ILE A 367 -20.35 13.79 28.58
C ILE A 367 -20.71 13.24 29.96
N GLU A 368 -20.48 11.94 30.20
CA GLU A 368 -20.58 11.41 31.56
C GLU A 368 -19.51 12.09 32.43
N PRO A 369 -19.86 12.62 33.60
CA PRO A 369 -18.84 13.08 34.54
C PRO A 369 -17.90 11.91 34.83
N THR A 370 -16.63 12.13 34.66
CA THR A 370 -15.58 11.12 34.92
C THR A 370 -15.76 10.64 36.34
N LYS A 371 -16.16 9.38 36.53
CA LYS A 371 -16.15 8.78 37.86
C LYS A 371 -14.71 8.88 38.36
N PRO A 372 -14.48 9.45 39.55
CA PRO A 372 -13.12 9.49 40.08
C PRO A 372 -12.55 8.08 40.06
N ALA A 373 -11.29 7.93 39.64
CA ALA A 373 -10.64 6.64 39.53
C ALA A 373 -10.83 5.87 40.86
N MET A 374 -11.12 4.56 40.82
CA MET A 374 -11.37 3.77 42.06
C MET A 374 -10.26 3.98 43.10
N ALA A 375 -9.04 4.28 42.68
CA ALA A 375 -7.92 4.62 43.53
C ALA A 375 -8.13 5.96 44.29
N ASP A 376 -8.74 6.96 43.67
CA ASP A 376 -8.98 8.27 44.26
C ASP A 376 -10.15 8.18 45.25
N LEU A 377 -11.14 7.35 44.97
CA LEU A 377 -12.25 7.07 45.90
C LEU A 377 -11.79 6.30 47.14
N GLU A 378 -10.83 5.38 47.02
CA GLU A 378 -10.22 4.71 48.16
C GLU A 378 -9.35 5.64 49.02
N ILE A 379 -8.61 6.57 48.38
CA ILE A 379 -7.86 7.60 49.09
C ILE A 379 -8.80 8.52 49.85
N GLN A 380 -9.87 8.98 49.19
CA GLN A 380 -10.86 9.85 49.82
C GLN A 380 -11.52 9.19 51.04
N LYS A 381 -11.98 7.94 50.94
CA LYS A 381 -12.51 7.18 52.08
C LYS A 381 -11.58 7.09 53.26
N LYS A 382 -10.25 6.94 53.00
CA LYS A 382 -9.24 6.90 54.07
C LYS A 382 -9.03 8.27 54.71
N ILE A 383 -9.09 9.35 53.92
CA ILE A 383 -9.04 10.73 54.43
C ILE A 383 -10.27 11.04 55.26
N ASP A 384 -11.47 10.69 54.76
CA ASP A 384 -12.73 10.91 55.47
C ASP A 384 -12.75 10.19 56.84
N ALA A 385 -12.20 8.97 56.93
CA ALA A 385 -12.06 8.24 58.20
C ALA A 385 -11.08 8.91 59.19
N ILE A 386 -10.04 9.56 58.72
CA ILE A 386 -9.08 10.32 59.53
C ILE A 386 -9.75 11.60 60.03
N GLU A 387 -10.43 12.36 59.16
CA GLU A 387 -11.16 13.59 59.52
C GLU A 387 -12.29 13.32 60.51
N LEU A 388 -13.01 12.22 60.33
CA LEU A 388 -14.03 11.80 61.27
C LEU A 388 -13.45 11.51 62.64
N ALA A 389 -12.29 10.87 62.72
CA ALA A 389 -11.59 10.62 63.97
C ALA A 389 -11.13 11.91 64.68
N GLU A 390 -10.80 12.96 63.95
CA GLU A 390 -10.42 14.25 64.46
C GLU A 390 -11.65 15.05 64.94
N LYS A 391 -12.72 15.01 64.16
CA LYS A 391 -14.01 15.67 64.56
C LYS A 391 -14.64 15.07 65.80
N LEU A 392 -14.65 13.75 65.93
CA LEU A 392 -15.22 13.04 67.07
C LEU A 392 -14.27 13.00 68.29
N GLN A 393 -13.02 13.39 68.16
CA GLN A 393 -11.95 13.21 69.17
C GLN A 393 -11.91 11.77 69.75
N ASN A 394 -12.50 10.81 69.02
CA ASN A 394 -12.65 9.41 69.42
C ASN A 394 -12.38 8.48 68.21
N VAL A 395 -11.17 7.93 68.16
CA VAL A 395 -10.77 7.03 67.09
C VAL A 395 -11.54 5.70 67.10
N THR A 396 -12.03 5.26 68.26
CA THR A 396 -12.80 4.02 68.38
C THR A 396 -14.17 4.15 67.70
N GLU A 397 -14.84 5.26 67.91
CA GLU A 397 -16.13 5.54 67.28
C GLU A 397 -15.98 5.82 65.79
N ALA A 398 -14.98 6.57 65.40
CA ALA A 398 -14.65 6.79 63.97
C ALA A 398 -14.34 5.48 63.22
N ALA A 399 -13.63 4.54 63.84
CA ALA A 399 -13.33 3.23 63.31
C ALA A 399 -14.62 2.40 63.10
N ARG A 400 -15.54 2.48 64.04
CA ARG A 400 -16.84 1.80 63.96
C ARG A 400 -17.70 2.35 62.81
N ILE A 401 -17.76 3.67 62.65
CA ILE A 401 -18.57 4.35 61.61
C ILE A 401 -17.97 4.15 60.25
N SER A 402 -16.64 4.26 60.09
CA SER A 402 -15.95 4.12 58.81
C SER A 402 -15.68 2.67 58.37
N GLY A 403 -16.01 1.68 59.24
CA GLY A 403 -15.84 0.25 58.94
C GLY A 403 -14.40 -0.17 58.83
N CYS A 404 -13.43 0.52 59.43
CA CYS A 404 -12.02 0.16 59.41
C CYS A 404 -11.47 -0.02 60.84
N SER A 405 -10.31 -0.69 61.00
CA SER A 405 -9.69 -0.87 62.32
C SER A 405 -9.06 0.43 62.84
N ARG A 406 -9.02 0.61 64.14
CA ARG A 406 -8.29 1.72 64.80
C ARG A 406 -6.85 1.83 64.33
N GLU A 407 -6.18 0.68 64.21
CA GLU A 407 -4.80 0.60 63.72
C GLU A 407 -4.66 1.12 62.30
N THR A 408 -5.65 0.86 61.42
CA THR A 408 -5.68 1.38 60.05
C THR A 408 -5.79 2.91 60.03
N ILE A 409 -6.60 3.53 60.91
CA ILE A 409 -6.72 4.99 61.00
C ILE A 409 -5.41 5.59 61.48
N TYR A 410 -4.77 5.05 62.53
CA TYR A 410 -3.47 5.54 62.99
C TYR A 410 -2.37 5.42 61.92
N LYS A 411 -2.31 4.29 61.22
CA LYS A 411 -1.38 4.05 60.14
C LYS A 411 -1.59 5.04 58.97
N ASN A 412 -2.84 5.23 58.55
CA ASN A 412 -3.15 6.14 57.45
C ASN A 412 -2.91 7.59 57.86
N ARG A 413 -3.18 7.99 59.10
CA ARG A 413 -2.90 9.33 59.65
C ARG A 413 -1.40 9.62 59.67
N ARG A 414 -0.60 8.63 60.03
CA ARG A 414 0.88 8.73 59.96
C ARG A 414 1.38 8.87 58.51
N LEU A 415 0.87 8.02 57.61
CA LEU A 415 1.24 8.08 56.18
C LEU A 415 0.84 9.40 55.51
N LEU A 416 -0.36 9.93 55.86
CA LEU A 416 -0.84 11.20 55.36
C LEU A 416 0.08 12.35 55.79
N LYS A 417 0.49 12.36 57.08
CA LYS A 417 1.40 13.40 57.63
C LYS A 417 2.80 13.31 57.07
N GLU A 418 3.37 12.12 56.89
CA GLU A 418 4.76 11.91 56.45
C GLU A 418 4.94 12.01 54.93
N LYS A 419 3.97 11.54 54.14
CA LYS A 419 4.14 11.31 52.69
C LYS A 419 3.00 11.88 51.83
N GLY A 420 2.04 12.54 52.41
CA GLY A 420 0.89 13.15 51.71
C GLY A 420 -0.18 12.17 51.21
N PRO A 421 -1.24 12.68 50.56
CA PRO A 421 -2.43 11.89 50.16
C PRO A 421 -2.12 10.70 49.24
N GLN A 422 -1.14 10.84 48.34
CA GLN A 422 -0.76 9.81 47.37
C GLN A 422 -0.20 8.54 48.07
N ALA A 423 0.34 8.66 49.26
CA ALA A 423 0.85 7.52 50.05
C ALA A 423 -0.25 6.60 50.57
N LEU A 424 -1.49 7.09 50.56
CA LEU A 424 -2.69 6.30 50.94
C LEU A 424 -3.17 5.40 49.81
N LYS A 425 -2.61 5.55 48.59
CA LYS A 425 -2.90 4.64 47.47
C LYS A 425 -2.45 3.22 47.83
N ARG A 426 -3.33 2.25 47.58
CA ARG A 426 -3.02 0.83 47.84
C ARG A 426 -1.88 0.43 46.93
N THR A 427 -0.65 0.36 47.44
CA THR A 427 0.46 -0.26 46.73
C THR A 427 0.23 -1.76 46.76
N PHE A 428 -0.06 -2.34 45.63
CA PHE A 428 0.06 -3.78 45.48
C PHE A 428 1.51 -4.12 45.86
N ARG A 429 1.69 -4.96 46.88
CA ARG A 429 3.02 -5.48 47.20
C ARG A 429 3.58 -6.13 45.94
N GLN A 430 4.55 -5.51 45.30
CA GLN A 430 5.41 -6.19 44.36
C GLN A 430 6.08 -7.33 45.14
N GLY A 431 5.74 -8.57 44.78
CA GLY A 431 6.49 -9.71 45.33
C GLY A 431 5.71 -10.63 46.26
N HIS A 432 4.44 -10.94 46.05
CA HIS A 432 3.95 -12.25 46.47
C HIS A 432 4.57 -13.28 45.49
N HIS A 433 5.62 -13.98 45.96
CA HIS A 433 6.04 -15.21 45.34
C HIS A 433 4.87 -16.20 45.40
N HIS A 434 4.17 -16.40 44.30
CA HIS A 434 3.24 -17.50 44.16
C HIS A 434 4.03 -18.78 44.40
N LYS A 435 3.49 -19.76 45.18
CA LYS A 435 4.10 -21.04 45.44
C LYS A 435 4.56 -21.79 44.16
N ASN A 436 4.00 -21.45 43.03
CA ASN A 436 4.28 -22.04 41.69
C ASN A 436 5.07 -21.05 40.77
N ARG A 437 5.81 -20.11 41.34
CA ARG A 437 6.70 -19.27 40.49
C ARG A 437 7.92 -20.12 40.10
N THR A 438 8.25 -20.08 38.83
CA THR A 438 9.49 -20.66 38.29
C THR A 438 10.68 -20.09 39.05
N ASP A 439 11.65 -20.95 39.42
CA ASP A 439 12.87 -20.52 40.05
C ASP A 439 13.60 -19.49 39.22
N LYS A 440 14.18 -18.49 39.89
CA LYS A 440 14.85 -17.38 39.23
C LYS A 440 16.01 -17.86 38.35
N ALA A 441 16.74 -18.89 38.75
CA ALA A 441 17.78 -19.48 37.93
C ALA A 441 17.25 -20.04 36.59
N ILE A 442 16.07 -20.66 36.63
CA ILE A 442 15.39 -21.16 35.41
C ILE A 442 14.85 -20.02 34.60
N GLU A 443 14.29 -18.96 35.23
CA GLU A 443 13.83 -17.75 34.51
C GLU A 443 15.00 -17.10 33.74
N ASP A 444 16.17 -16.98 34.32
CA ASP A 444 17.36 -16.39 33.70
C ASP A 444 17.85 -17.23 32.50
N VAL A 445 17.80 -18.52 32.54
CA VAL A 445 18.11 -19.44 31.43
C VAL A 445 17.09 -19.24 30.29
N VAL A 446 15.79 -19.16 30.61
CA VAL A 446 14.73 -18.90 29.62
C VAL A 446 14.95 -17.56 28.93
N ILE A 447 15.30 -16.51 29.69
CA ILE A 447 15.55 -15.18 29.16
C ILE A 447 16.76 -15.18 28.23
N ALA A 448 17.90 -15.72 28.69
CA ALA A 448 19.12 -15.78 27.89
C ALA A 448 18.90 -16.50 26.56
N PHE A 449 18.35 -17.71 26.59
CA PHE A 449 18.09 -18.49 25.39
C PHE A 449 17.04 -17.82 24.45
N SER A 450 16.04 -17.13 25.02
CA SER A 450 15.04 -16.40 24.23
C SER A 450 15.61 -15.15 23.55
N LEU A 451 16.64 -14.54 24.09
CA LEU A 451 17.33 -13.38 23.50
C LEU A 451 18.34 -13.80 22.42
N GLU A 452 18.98 -14.95 22.58
CA GLU A 452 19.82 -15.56 21.53
C GLU A 452 18.98 -16.04 20.34
N ASN A 453 17.77 -16.53 20.61
CA ASN A 453 16.88 -17.10 19.60
C ASN A 453 15.51 -16.41 19.59
N PRO A 454 15.42 -15.12 19.23
CA PRO A 454 14.22 -14.30 19.44
C PRO A 454 13.02 -14.69 18.57
N HIS A 455 13.23 -15.50 17.52
CA HIS A 455 12.19 -15.95 16.61
C HIS A 455 11.50 -17.25 17.05
N LEU A 456 12.09 -17.99 18.00
CA LEU A 456 11.52 -19.24 18.48
C LEU A 456 10.24 -19.00 19.31
N GLY A 457 9.27 -19.90 19.15
CA GLY A 457 8.03 -19.90 19.92
C GLY A 457 8.18 -20.55 21.30
N GLN A 458 7.21 -20.30 22.19
CA GLN A 458 7.21 -20.83 23.56
C GLN A 458 7.33 -22.37 23.64
N ALA A 459 6.72 -23.11 22.70
CA ALA A 459 6.79 -24.57 22.64
C ALA A 459 8.20 -25.05 22.23
N GLN A 460 8.84 -24.36 21.31
CA GLN A 460 10.19 -24.70 20.85
C GLN A 460 11.24 -24.46 21.94
N ILE A 461 11.09 -23.35 22.69
CA ILE A 461 11.96 -23.05 23.82
C ILE A 461 11.74 -24.08 24.95
N SER A 462 10.50 -24.42 25.28
CA SER A 462 10.15 -25.44 26.24
C SER A 462 10.83 -26.80 25.92
N ALA A 463 10.71 -27.26 24.67
CA ALA A 463 11.33 -28.51 24.20
C ALA A 463 12.88 -28.44 24.24
N HIS A 464 13.47 -27.28 23.90
CA HIS A 464 14.93 -27.11 23.98
C HIS A 464 15.45 -27.13 25.39
N LEU A 465 14.73 -26.49 26.34
CA LEU A 465 15.09 -26.53 27.78
C LEU A 465 15.03 -27.94 28.34
N GLU A 466 14.04 -28.73 27.99
CA GLU A 466 13.91 -30.13 28.39
C GLU A 466 15.05 -30.97 27.82
N THR A 467 15.36 -30.86 26.52
CA THR A 467 16.36 -31.68 25.85
C THR A 467 17.79 -31.35 26.27
N ASN A 468 18.16 -30.09 26.42
CA ASN A 468 19.55 -29.67 26.58
C ASN A 468 19.92 -29.31 28.04
N TYR A 469 18.94 -28.91 28.85
CA TYR A 469 19.18 -28.47 30.22
C TYR A 469 18.46 -29.32 31.26
N GLN A 470 17.68 -30.33 30.82
CA GLN A 470 16.84 -31.19 31.70
C GLN A 470 15.88 -30.36 32.57
N ILE A 471 15.43 -29.24 32.07
CA ILE A 471 14.48 -28.33 32.75
C ILE A 471 13.07 -28.59 32.20
N GLU A 472 12.21 -29.19 33.01
CA GLU A 472 10.78 -29.36 32.68
C GLU A 472 10.00 -28.07 32.94
N LEU A 473 9.84 -27.24 31.92
CA LEU A 473 9.03 -26.02 31.98
C LEU A 473 8.00 -26.04 30.85
N SER A 474 6.72 -26.00 31.20
CA SER A 474 5.66 -25.98 30.20
C SER A 474 5.74 -24.75 29.28
N PRO A 475 5.21 -24.81 28.02
CA PRO A 475 5.13 -23.65 27.13
C PRO A 475 4.46 -22.41 27.76
N ASN A 476 3.44 -22.63 28.60
CA ASN A 476 2.81 -21.56 29.37
C ASN A 476 3.74 -20.99 30.47
N GLY A 477 4.61 -21.81 31.04
CA GLY A 477 5.67 -21.36 31.95
C GLY A 477 6.63 -20.39 31.28
N VAL A 478 7.12 -20.74 30.08
CA VAL A 478 7.97 -19.87 29.25
C VAL A 478 7.23 -18.55 28.93
N ARG A 479 5.97 -18.64 28.51
CA ARG A 479 5.16 -17.44 28.24
C ARG A 479 5.01 -16.54 29.47
N ASN A 480 4.82 -17.09 30.65
CA ASN A 480 4.70 -16.33 31.89
C ASN A 480 6.01 -15.61 32.27
N VAL A 481 7.19 -16.23 32.00
CA VAL A 481 8.49 -15.57 32.13
C VAL A 481 8.56 -14.40 31.17
N TRP A 482 8.22 -14.59 29.90
CA TRP A 482 8.21 -13.50 28.90
C TRP A 482 7.29 -12.36 29.25
N LEU A 483 6.10 -12.64 29.79
CA LEU A 483 5.16 -11.60 30.22
C LEU A 483 5.71 -10.76 31.37
N ARG A 484 6.38 -11.38 32.34
CA ARG A 484 7.01 -10.67 33.47
C ARG A 484 8.14 -9.75 33.01
N GLU A 485 8.87 -10.18 31.99
CA GLU A 485 10.02 -9.47 31.45
C GLU A 485 9.70 -8.55 30.27
N ASN A 486 8.40 -8.36 29.94
CA ASN A 486 7.94 -7.57 28.79
C ASN A 486 8.57 -7.99 27.45
N MET A 487 8.74 -9.30 27.21
CA MET A 487 9.34 -9.86 26.01
C MET A 487 8.46 -10.93 25.33
N ASN A 488 7.15 -10.79 25.45
CA ASN A 488 6.16 -11.77 24.99
C ASN A 488 6.02 -11.86 23.46
N THR A 489 6.52 -10.89 22.69
CA THR A 489 6.52 -10.93 21.23
C THR A 489 7.94 -11.08 20.68
N SER A 490 8.08 -11.69 19.48
CA SER A 490 9.36 -11.81 18.80
C SER A 490 10.03 -10.44 18.57
N ALA A 491 9.24 -9.44 18.21
CA ALA A 491 9.74 -8.07 18.00
C ALA A 491 10.39 -7.47 19.26
N LEU A 492 9.76 -7.64 20.43
CA LEU A 492 10.31 -7.18 21.71
C LEU A 492 11.61 -7.91 22.08
N ARG A 493 11.69 -9.22 21.82
CA ARG A 493 12.91 -10.00 22.04
C ARG A 493 14.06 -9.56 21.15
N VAL A 494 13.79 -9.33 19.85
CA VAL A 494 14.78 -8.77 18.89
C VAL A 494 15.26 -7.39 19.33
N GLN A 495 14.34 -6.51 19.74
CA GLN A 495 14.71 -5.18 20.22
C GLN A 495 15.61 -5.25 21.46
N ARG A 496 15.27 -6.10 22.44
CA ARG A 496 16.06 -6.27 23.67
C ARG A 496 17.41 -6.93 23.42
N SER A 497 17.49 -7.88 22.48
CA SER A 497 18.76 -8.50 22.04
C SER A 497 19.70 -7.47 21.41
N LYS A 498 19.20 -6.57 20.56
CA LYS A 498 20.00 -5.48 19.97
C LYS A 498 20.54 -4.50 21.01
N LEU A 499 19.70 -4.10 21.97
CA LEU A 499 20.13 -3.21 23.05
C LEU A 499 21.24 -3.81 23.91
N LEU A 500 21.23 -5.13 24.12
CA LEU A 500 22.31 -5.80 24.86
C LEU A 500 23.61 -5.91 24.08
N LEU A 501 23.54 -5.98 22.73
CA LEU A 501 24.72 -5.97 21.86
C LEU A 501 25.34 -4.56 21.69
N GLU A 502 24.57 -3.50 21.90
CA GLU A 502 25.07 -2.11 21.88
C GLU A 502 25.72 -1.68 23.20
N VAL A 503 25.49 -2.40 24.29
CA VAL A 503 26.02 -2.11 25.64
C VAL A 503 27.22 -3.01 26.01
N ALA A 504 27.42 -4.11 25.28
CA ALA A 504 28.56 -5.02 25.43
C ALA A 504 29.70 -4.68 24.46
#